data_424be4c5f7394c28bce5a9a3d1ba0495
#
_entry.id   424be4c5f7394c28bce5a9a3d1ba0495
#
_cell.length_a   1.000
_cell.length_b   1.000
_cell.length_c   1.000
_cell.angle_alpha   90.00
_cell.angle_beta   90.00
_cell.angle_gamma   90.00
#
_symmetry.space_group_name_H-M   'P 1'
#
loop_
_entity.id
_entity.type
_entity.pdbx_description
1 polymer ?
#
loop_
_entity_poly.entity_id
_entity_poly.type
_entity_poly.pdbx_seq_one_letter_code
_entity_poly.pdbx_strand_id
1 'polypeptide(L)'
;MKLPTWRGKLPQWNGKKTSKDAWKASLRTRSFRVGGYSVAAAAIVVVIAVVANLLVNALPAGATQFDISAGSMFTMSQETEQLLDGLDQDITVYWLVQSGQEDETLGTLLDRYTSRSDRVTLEKRDPDVDPNFVQEYVTGTVYNNSLIVESEARYTYVSYEDIYTYEYGDDGASYYMNFAGESALTSAIDYVIRDTLPKLYTLTGHGESALSASFQSAVEKQNMELEELSLLTAEEVPEDADCLLICGPESDLSQEEKEAILAYLQEGGDLILLTDPAQTGEERPNLEELMAEYGMSSAQGVVVEGDTSHYALGSPVYLLPNLESHTITSPLQEGGYYILMALAQGLKLEEFPREGLSVSPLLTTSDEAYSKLAGYGMETYQKEEGDEAGPFALAAAATETLADGTESHVVWIASTSLLNDQYNQQVSGANQDFFLNCMGWTCEKEEGISIHAKTMTTEYLTMSASTASLLTLLVVAVLPAGYLAFGLRIWIRRKRQ
;
A
#
# COMPACT_ATOMS: atom_id res chain seq x y z
N MET A 1 39.57 -77.25 26.87
CA MET A 1 38.12 -77.12 26.69
C MET A 1 37.80 -77.22 25.22
N LYS A 2 37.25 -78.35 24.70
CA LYS A 2 37.05 -78.63 23.30
C LYS A 2 35.69 -78.06 22.86
N LEU A 3 35.72 -77.18 21.83
CA LEU A 3 34.48 -76.65 21.18
C LEU A 3 33.88 -77.76 20.27
N PRO A 4 32.52 -77.96 20.23
CA PRO A 4 31.90 -78.93 19.37
C PRO A 4 31.72 -78.33 17.95
N THR A 5 32.19 -79.08 16.94
CA THR A 5 32.02 -78.80 15.52
C THR A 5 30.58 -79.23 15.10
N TRP A 6 29.77 -78.23 14.73
CA TRP A 6 28.46 -78.45 14.12
C TRP A 6 28.58 -78.56 12.60
N ARG A 7 28.50 -79.73 12.04
CA ARG A 7 28.33 -79.97 10.61
C ARG A 7 26.86 -80.05 10.28
N GLY A 8 26.23 -78.95 9.94
CA GLY A 8 24.91 -78.92 9.34
C GLY A 8 25.00 -79.16 7.82
N LYS A 9 24.36 -80.14 7.30
CA LYS A 9 24.20 -80.38 5.87
C LYS A 9 23.26 -79.31 5.30
N LEU A 10 23.70 -78.51 4.33
CA LEU A 10 22.86 -77.63 3.53
C LEU A 10 21.79 -78.43 2.79
N PRO A 11 20.52 -78.06 2.80
CA PRO A 11 19.50 -78.75 2.02
C PRO A 11 19.72 -78.49 0.54
N GLN A 12 19.79 -79.52 -0.29
CA GLN A 12 19.81 -79.41 -1.72
C GLN A 12 18.51 -78.78 -2.23
N TRP A 13 18.62 -77.61 -2.86
CA TRP A 13 17.48 -76.97 -3.49
C TRP A 13 17.13 -77.67 -4.81
N ASN A 14 16.17 -78.58 -4.77
CA ASN A 14 15.60 -79.22 -5.94
C ASN A 14 14.69 -78.25 -6.65
N GLY A 15 15.16 -77.59 -7.70
CA GLY A 15 14.38 -76.66 -8.57
C GLY A 15 13.24 -77.45 -9.26
N LYS A 16 12.11 -77.58 -8.58
CA LYS A 16 10.87 -77.96 -9.29
C LYS A 16 10.41 -76.77 -10.13
N LYS A 17 10.41 -76.97 -11.46
CA LYS A 17 9.74 -76.08 -12.40
C LYS A 17 8.28 -75.98 -11.96
N THR A 18 7.88 -74.80 -11.40
CA THR A 18 6.49 -74.48 -11.06
C THR A 18 5.68 -74.45 -12.36
N SER A 19 4.79 -75.40 -12.54
CA SER A 19 3.91 -75.47 -13.71
C SER A 19 2.96 -74.26 -13.67
N LYS A 20 2.61 -73.71 -14.85
CA LYS A 20 1.62 -72.65 -14.98
C LYS A 20 0.33 -72.86 -14.20
N ASP A 21 -0.01 -74.17 -13.97
CA ASP A 21 -1.20 -74.55 -13.27
C ASP A 21 -1.07 -74.43 -11.75
N ALA A 22 0.14 -74.64 -11.17
CA ALA A 22 0.39 -74.42 -9.76
C ALA A 22 0.33 -72.94 -9.40
N TRP A 23 0.79 -72.07 -10.32
CA TRP A 23 0.69 -70.61 -10.17
C TRP A 23 -0.78 -70.15 -10.23
N LYS A 24 -1.59 -70.65 -11.19
CA LYS A 24 -3.04 -70.38 -11.28
C LYS A 24 -3.82 -70.89 -10.08
N ALA A 25 -3.41 -71.97 -9.48
CA ALA A 25 -4.02 -72.52 -8.27
C ALA A 25 -3.73 -71.69 -7.03
N SER A 26 -2.50 -71.07 -6.93
CA SER A 26 -2.15 -70.21 -5.83
C SER A 26 -2.90 -68.85 -5.89
N LEU A 27 -3.25 -68.38 -7.09
CA LEU A 27 -4.07 -67.16 -7.31
C LEU A 27 -5.53 -67.39 -6.83
N ARG A 28 -6.00 -68.57 -6.70
CA ARG A 28 -7.36 -68.89 -6.22
C ARG A 28 -7.46 -69.10 -4.70
N THR A 29 -6.35 -69.13 -3.97
CA THR A 29 -6.36 -69.24 -2.50
C THR A 29 -6.99 -68.06 -1.82
N ARG A 30 -7.73 -68.28 -0.73
CA ARG A 30 -8.39 -67.20 0.04
C ARG A 30 -7.38 -66.22 0.54
N SER A 31 -6.18 -66.60 0.92
CA SER A 31 -5.08 -65.77 1.36
C SER A 31 -4.54 -64.82 0.25
N PHE A 32 -4.42 -65.35 -0.99
CA PHE A 32 -3.98 -64.54 -2.13
C PHE A 32 -5.04 -63.52 -2.54
N ARG A 33 -6.32 -63.88 -2.48
CA ARG A 33 -7.42 -62.94 -2.78
C ARG A 33 -7.51 -61.84 -1.74
N VAL A 34 -7.38 -62.13 -0.45
CA VAL A 34 -7.41 -61.14 0.61
C VAL A 34 -6.17 -60.22 0.54
N GLY A 35 -4.97 -60.78 0.29
CA GLY A 35 -3.75 -60.01 0.07
C GLY A 35 -3.81 -59.16 -1.20
N GLY A 36 -4.35 -59.73 -2.29
CA GLY A 36 -4.56 -59.01 -3.55
C GLY A 36 -5.51 -57.81 -3.42
N TYR A 37 -6.61 -57.98 -2.69
CA TYR A 37 -7.52 -56.85 -2.38
C TYR A 37 -6.85 -55.76 -1.51
N SER A 38 -6.00 -56.14 -0.56
CA SER A 38 -5.25 -55.17 0.26
C SER A 38 -4.24 -54.39 -0.59
N VAL A 39 -3.53 -55.05 -1.49
CA VAL A 39 -2.58 -54.40 -2.41
C VAL A 39 -3.32 -53.50 -3.41
N ALA A 40 -4.43 -53.98 -3.98
CA ALA A 40 -5.25 -53.18 -4.88
C ALA A 40 -5.84 -51.97 -4.17
N ALA A 41 -6.33 -52.12 -2.95
CA ALA A 41 -6.84 -51.01 -2.16
C ALA A 41 -5.73 -49.99 -1.83
N ALA A 42 -4.53 -50.45 -1.46
CA ALA A 42 -3.39 -49.57 -1.24
C ALA A 42 -2.97 -48.81 -2.53
N ALA A 43 -2.94 -49.49 -3.67
CA ALA A 43 -2.66 -48.87 -4.96
C ALA A 43 -3.70 -47.83 -5.33
N ILE A 44 -4.98 -48.10 -5.10
CA ILE A 44 -6.06 -47.12 -5.33
C ILE A 44 -5.89 -45.89 -4.43
N VAL A 45 -5.55 -46.06 -3.15
CA VAL A 45 -5.31 -44.94 -2.23
C VAL A 45 -4.13 -44.08 -2.70
N VAL A 46 -3.04 -44.71 -3.16
CA VAL A 46 -1.89 -43.98 -3.72
C VAL A 46 -2.30 -43.23 -4.99
N VAL A 47 -3.06 -43.85 -5.89
CA VAL A 47 -3.55 -43.16 -7.10
C VAL A 47 -4.47 -42.00 -6.73
N ILE A 48 -5.38 -42.17 -5.77
CA ILE A 48 -6.23 -41.07 -5.30
C ILE A 48 -5.39 -39.96 -4.70
N ALA A 49 -4.36 -40.27 -3.90
CA ALA A 49 -3.47 -39.25 -3.32
C ALA A 49 -2.68 -38.47 -4.40
N VAL A 50 -2.19 -39.19 -5.42
CA VAL A 50 -1.49 -38.56 -6.57
C VAL A 50 -2.45 -37.66 -7.37
N VAL A 51 -3.66 -38.18 -7.68
CA VAL A 51 -4.67 -37.39 -8.42
C VAL A 51 -5.12 -36.18 -7.60
N ALA A 52 -5.34 -36.34 -6.29
CA ALA A 52 -5.69 -35.24 -5.41
C ALA A 52 -4.58 -34.16 -5.37
N ASN A 53 -3.31 -34.59 -5.29
CA ASN A 53 -2.18 -33.65 -5.32
C ASN A 53 -2.08 -32.92 -6.68
N LEU A 54 -2.26 -33.64 -7.80
CA LEU A 54 -2.29 -33.03 -9.13
C LEU A 54 -3.46 -32.04 -9.29
N LEU A 55 -4.63 -32.38 -8.74
CA LEU A 55 -5.79 -31.48 -8.76
C LEU A 55 -5.55 -30.22 -7.93
N VAL A 56 -4.96 -30.37 -6.72
CA VAL A 56 -4.62 -29.22 -5.89
C VAL A 56 -3.59 -28.31 -6.58
N ASN A 57 -2.58 -28.90 -7.22
CA ASN A 57 -1.57 -28.12 -7.95
C ASN A 57 -2.10 -27.49 -9.27
N ALA A 58 -3.23 -27.96 -9.78
CA ALA A 58 -3.88 -27.39 -10.96
C ALA A 58 -4.90 -26.28 -10.61
N LEU A 59 -5.18 -26.08 -9.32
CA LEU A 59 -6.03 -24.97 -8.90
C LEU A 59 -5.24 -23.66 -8.89
N PRO A 60 -5.88 -22.52 -9.20
CA PRO A 60 -5.23 -21.21 -9.10
C PRO A 60 -4.65 -20.97 -7.69
N ALA A 61 -3.50 -20.30 -7.64
CA ALA A 61 -2.80 -20.02 -6.38
C ALA A 61 -3.70 -19.35 -5.33
N GLY A 62 -4.60 -18.45 -5.74
CA GLY A 62 -5.57 -17.80 -4.87
C GLY A 62 -6.58 -18.73 -4.19
N ALA A 63 -6.79 -19.96 -4.71
CA ALA A 63 -7.70 -20.95 -4.11
C ALA A 63 -6.98 -21.93 -3.17
N THR A 64 -5.66 -22.03 -3.25
CA THR A 64 -4.86 -23.04 -2.53
C THR A 64 -3.84 -22.47 -1.56
N GLN A 65 -3.50 -21.19 -1.71
CA GLN A 65 -2.53 -20.48 -0.88
C GLN A 65 -3.24 -19.44 -0.02
N PHE A 66 -3.24 -19.65 1.28
CA PHE A 66 -3.71 -18.65 2.24
C PHE A 66 -2.50 -17.84 2.69
N ASP A 67 -2.60 -16.51 2.56
CA ASP A 67 -1.59 -15.61 3.09
C ASP A 67 -1.66 -15.64 4.62
N ILE A 68 -0.61 -16.16 5.24
CA ILE A 68 -0.42 -16.21 6.70
C ILE A 68 0.75 -15.32 7.14
N SER A 69 1.26 -14.46 6.23
CA SER A 69 2.31 -13.51 6.55
C SER A 69 1.79 -12.42 7.51
N ALA A 70 2.66 -11.92 8.36
CA ALA A 70 2.38 -10.74 9.15
C ALA A 70 2.14 -9.57 8.18
N GLY A 71 1.01 -8.84 8.33
CA GLY A 71 0.65 -7.74 7.44
C GLY A 71 0.11 -8.13 6.06
N SER A 72 -0.35 -9.39 5.86
CA SER A 72 -0.95 -9.83 4.57
C SER A 72 -0.10 -9.51 3.35
N MET A 73 1.21 -9.75 3.44
CA MET A 73 2.24 -9.33 2.48
C MET A 73 1.94 -9.73 1.03
N PHE A 74 1.23 -10.85 0.84
CA PHE A 74 0.89 -11.36 -0.48
C PHE A 74 -0.60 -11.22 -0.84
N THR A 75 -1.41 -10.57 0.00
CA THR A 75 -2.81 -10.27 -0.35
C THR A 75 -2.80 -9.00 -1.19
N MET A 76 -3.35 -9.06 -2.41
CA MET A 76 -3.50 -7.88 -3.26
C MET A 76 -4.55 -6.95 -2.67
N SER A 77 -4.32 -5.64 -2.80
CA SER A 77 -5.28 -4.61 -2.47
C SER A 77 -6.47 -4.63 -3.43
N GLN A 78 -7.56 -4.00 -3.02
CA GLN A 78 -8.75 -3.91 -3.86
C GLN A 78 -8.47 -3.08 -5.12
N GLU A 79 -7.66 -2.06 -5.01
CA GLU A 79 -7.20 -1.18 -6.07
C GLU A 79 -6.41 -1.96 -7.12
N THR A 80 -5.46 -2.78 -6.70
CA THR A 80 -4.71 -3.67 -7.61
C THR A 80 -5.64 -4.65 -8.33
N GLU A 81 -6.61 -5.24 -7.61
CA GLU A 81 -7.55 -6.17 -8.23
C GLU A 81 -8.44 -5.48 -9.25
N GLN A 82 -8.94 -4.27 -8.97
CA GLN A 82 -9.76 -3.49 -9.90
C GLN A 82 -8.98 -3.10 -11.15
N LEU A 83 -7.73 -2.64 -10.99
CA LEU A 83 -6.86 -2.32 -12.12
C LEU A 83 -6.66 -3.53 -13.04
N LEU A 84 -6.28 -4.68 -12.46
CA LEU A 84 -6.01 -5.90 -13.22
C LEU A 84 -7.27 -6.47 -13.91
N ASP A 85 -8.44 -6.31 -13.29
CA ASP A 85 -9.73 -6.72 -13.87
C ASP A 85 -10.19 -5.79 -14.98
N GLY A 86 -9.80 -4.51 -14.93
CA GLY A 86 -10.12 -3.48 -15.90
C GLY A 86 -9.18 -3.41 -17.12
N LEU A 87 -8.09 -4.19 -17.15
CA LEU A 87 -7.12 -4.13 -18.25
C LEU A 87 -7.76 -4.46 -19.60
N ASP A 88 -7.66 -3.56 -20.55
CA ASP A 88 -8.13 -3.70 -21.93
C ASP A 88 -6.98 -3.97 -22.94
N GLN A 89 -5.73 -3.73 -22.55
CA GLN A 89 -4.51 -3.94 -23.32
C GLN A 89 -3.56 -4.95 -22.67
N ASP A 90 -2.65 -5.51 -23.47
CA ASP A 90 -1.69 -6.51 -23.00
C ASP A 90 -0.45 -5.82 -22.40
N ILE A 91 -0.03 -6.30 -21.22
CA ILE A 91 1.11 -5.79 -20.48
C ILE A 91 2.18 -6.87 -20.38
N THR A 92 3.42 -6.50 -20.68
CA THR A 92 4.58 -7.37 -20.49
C THR A 92 5.42 -6.85 -19.33
N VAL A 93 5.63 -7.69 -18.35
CA VAL A 93 6.54 -7.43 -17.23
C VAL A 93 7.81 -8.21 -17.47
N TYR A 94 8.93 -7.51 -17.71
CA TYR A 94 10.24 -8.13 -17.81
C TYR A 94 10.90 -8.09 -16.43
N TRP A 95 11.16 -9.27 -15.89
CA TRP A 95 11.88 -9.41 -14.63
C TRP A 95 13.38 -9.51 -14.91
N LEU A 96 14.12 -8.44 -14.58
CA LEU A 96 15.56 -8.35 -14.78
C LEU A 96 16.30 -9.09 -13.67
N VAL A 97 16.66 -10.33 -13.92
CA VAL A 97 17.24 -11.19 -12.89
C VAL A 97 18.28 -12.15 -13.45
N GLN A 98 19.42 -12.25 -12.77
CA GLN A 98 20.42 -13.27 -13.04
C GLN A 98 19.89 -14.65 -12.64
N SER A 99 20.16 -15.64 -13.48
CA SER A 99 19.69 -17.01 -13.26
C SER A 99 20.12 -17.56 -11.89
N GLY A 100 19.17 -17.94 -11.05
CA GLY A 100 19.37 -18.48 -9.70
C GLY A 100 19.56 -17.41 -8.62
N GLN A 101 19.27 -16.15 -8.91
CA GLN A 101 19.26 -15.04 -7.96
C GLN A 101 17.88 -14.39 -7.87
N GLU A 102 16.84 -15.13 -8.24
CA GLU A 102 15.47 -14.67 -8.16
C GLU A 102 15.05 -14.40 -6.71
N ASP A 103 14.47 -13.24 -6.48
CA ASP A 103 13.83 -12.90 -5.21
C ASP A 103 12.51 -13.68 -5.06
N GLU A 104 12.38 -14.49 -4.00
CA GLU A 104 11.21 -15.35 -3.79
C GLU A 104 9.94 -14.54 -3.48
N THR A 105 10.07 -13.40 -2.79
CA THR A 105 8.95 -12.55 -2.41
C THR A 105 8.39 -11.85 -3.64
N LEU A 106 9.27 -11.23 -4.44
CA LEU A 106 8.89 -10.61 -5.70
C LEU A 106 8.33 -11.63 -6.69
N GLY A 107 8.95 -12.81 -6.80
CA GLY A 107 8.46 -13.88 -7.65
C GLY A 107 7.03 -14.32 -7.30
N THR A 108 6.71 -14.42 -6.00
CA THR A 108 5.36 -14.75 -5.53
C THR A 108 4.35 -13.66 -5.88
N LEU A 109 4.74 -12.38 -5.79
CA LEU A 109 3.91 -11.26 -6.21
C LEU A 109 3.62 -11.32 -7.71
N LEU A 110 4.65 -11.45 -8.54
CA LEU A 110 4.54 -11.53 -10.01
C LEU A 110 3.66 -12.70 -10.48
N ASP A 111 3.78 -13.87 -9.83
CA ASP A 111 2.93 -15.03 -10.09
C ASP A 111 1.44 -14.74 -9.79
N ARG A 112 1.15 -13.87 -8.82
CA ARG A 112 -0.22 -13.47 -8.50
C ARG A 112 -0.81 -12.55 -9.55
N TYR A 113 -0.04 -11.56 -10.03
CA TYR A 113 -0.48 -10.65 -11.10
C TYR A 113 -0.80 -11.44 -12.38
N THR A 114 0.10 -12.32 -12.81
CA THR A 114 -0.11 -13.16 -14.00
C THR A 114 -1.24 -14.18 -13.82
N SER A 115 -1.50 -14.63 -12.59
CA SER A 115 -2.63 -15.53 -12.29
C SER A 115 -3.97 -14.80 -12.21
N ARG A 116 -3.95 -13.48 -11.91
CA ARG A 116 -5.16 -12.65 -11.78
C ARG A 116 -5.65 -12.17 -13.14
N SER A 117 -4.76 -11.79 -14.03
CA SER A 117 -5.11 -11.27 -15.37
C SER A 117 -4.33 -11.98 -16.48
N ASP A 118 -5.06 -12.53 -17.45
CA ASP A 118 -4.45 -13.12 -18.67
C ASP A 118 -3.79 -12.07 -19.57
N ARG A 119 -4.01 -10.77 -19.30
CA ARG A 119 -3.40 -9.63 -19.98
C ARG A 119 -1.97 -9.34 -19.52
N VAL A 120 -1.58 -9.83 -18.34
CA VAL A 120 -0.23 -9.60 -17.78
C VAL A 120 0.65 -10.80 -18.09
N THR A 121 1.71 -10.58 -18.86
CA THR A 121 2.70 -11.59 -19.22
C THR A 121 4.02 -11.31 -18.49
N LEU A 122 4.62 -12.35 -17.90
CA LEU A 122 5.91 -12.26 -17.22
C LEU A 122 7.01 -12.90 -18.07
N GLU A 123 8.07 -12.14 -18.35
CA GLU A 123 9.27 -12.63 -19.02
C GLU A 123 10.50 -12.37 -18.15
N LYS A 124 11.32 -13.40 -17.89
CA LYS A 124 12.62 -13.22 -17.22
C LYS A 124 13.69 -12.84 -18.24
N ARG A 125 14.49 -11.83 -17.91
CA ARG A 125 15.64 -11.39 -18.70
C ARG A 125 16.88 -11.30 -17.80
N ASP A 126 17.95 -11.94 -18.21
CA ASP A 126 19.21 -11.86 -17.50
C ASP A 126 20.02 -10.68 -18.08
N PRO A 127 20.25 -9.61 -17.28
CA PRO A 127 20.92 -8.40 -17.78
C PRO A 127 22.38 -8.63 -18.20
N ASP A 128 23.04 -9.65 -17.68
CA ASP A 128 24.41 -10.01 -18.09
C ASP A 128 24.42 -10.76 -19.40
N VAL A 129 23.36 -11.48 -19.74
CA VAL A 129 23.22 -12.26 -20.96
C VAL A 129 22.74 -11.41 -22.14
N ASP A 130 21.80 -10.50 -21.87
CA ASP A 130 21.20 -9.62 -22.88
C ASP A 130 21.29 -8.13 -22.51
N PRO A 131 22.50 -7.57 -22.44
CA PRO A 131 22.69 -6.18 -22.05
C PRO A 131 22.12 -5.18 -23.06
N ASN A 132 21.99 -5.55 -24.34
CA ASN A 132 21.42 -4.67 -25.35
C ASN A 132 19.93 -4.45 -25.13
N PHE A 133 19.20 -5.49 -24.76
CA PHE A 133 17.79 -5.38 -24.38
C PHE A 133 17.60 -4.39 -23.24
N VAL A 134 18.41 -4.51 -22.19
CA VAL A 134 18.29 -3.62 -21.01
C VAL A 134 18.61 -2.16 -21.37
N GLN A 135 19.61 -1.91 -22.20
CA GLN A 135 20.00 -0.55 -22.64
C GLN A 135 18.93 0.14 -23.51
N GLU A 136 18.01 -0.61 -24.09
CA GLU A 136 16.87 -0.06 -24.84
C GLU A 136 15.88 0.66 -23.92
N TYR A 137 15.73 0.16 -22.67
CA TYR A 137 14.76 0.65 -21.70
C TYR A 137 15.38 1.50 -20.58
N VAL A 138 16.64 1.23 -20.21
CA VAL A 138 17.25 1.84 -19.00
C VAL A 138 18.58 2.50 -19.33
N THR A 139 18.69 3.80 -19.03
CA THR A 139 19.95 4.54 -19.08
C THR A 139 20.54 4.60 -17.68
N GLY A 140 21.56 3.78 -17.37
CA GLY A 140 22.26 3.80 -16.08
C GLY A 140 22.48 2.44 -15.47
N THR A 141 22.59 2.38 -14.14
CA THR A 141 22.82 1.14 -13.40
C THR A 141 21.51 0.37 -13.25
N VAL A 142 21.52 -0.89 -13.64
CA VAL A 142 20.38 -1.80 -13.46
C VAL A 142 20.67 -2.71 -12.28
N TYR A 143 19.75 -2.73 -11.33
CA TYR A 143 19.83 -3.62 -10.17
C TYR A 143 19.19 -4.97 -10.49
N ASN A 144 19.75 -6.04 -9.94
CA ASN A 144 19.17 -7.38 -10.03
C ASN A 144 17.81 -7.41 -9.30
N ASN A 145 16.82 -8.12 -9.84
CA ASN A 145 15.43 -8.13 -9.40
C ASN A 145 14.66 -6.80 -9.59
N SER A 146 15.09 -5.96 -10.53
CA SER A 146 14.29 -4.85 -11.04
C SER A 146 13.30 -5.32 -12.11
N LEU A 147 12.33 -4.49 -12.44
CA LEU A 147 11.30 -4.78 -13.44
C LEU A 147 11.32 -3.73 -14.55
N ILE A 148 10.91 -4.13 -15.76
CA ILE A 148 10.44 -3.23 -16.81
C ILE A 148 8.99 -3.62 -17.08
N VAL A 149 8.09 -2.65 -17.06
CA VAL A 149 6.68 -2.83 -17.39
C VAL A 149 6.43 -2.13 -18.72
N GLU A 150 5.86 -2.83 -19.68
CA GLU A 150 5.67 -2.35 -21.04
C GLU A 150 4.24 -2.63 -21.53
N SER A 151 3.64 -1.65 -22.19
CA SER A 151 2.43 -1.76 -22.99
C SER A 151 2.74 -1.43 -24.47
N GLU A 152 1.73 -1.42 -25.33
CA GLU A 152 1.89 -0.94 -26.71
C GLU A 152 2.25 0.57 -26.77
N ALA A 153 1.81 1.36 -25.79
CA ALA A 153 1.96 2.81 -25.79
C ALA A 153 3.28 3.29 -25.18
N ARG A 154 3.71 2.70 -24.06
CA ARG A 154 4.89 3.15 -23.31
C ARG A 154 5.43 2.08 -22.39
N TYR A 155 6.58 2.34 -21.79
CA TYR A 155 7.21 1.50 -20.79
C TYR A 155 7.72 2.31 -19.60
N THR A 156 7.94 1.63 -18.47
CA THR A 156 8.62 2.20 -17.31
C THR A 156 9.53 1.18 -16.64
N TYR A 157 10.55 1.68 -15.95
CA TYR A 157 11.52 0.88 -15.18
C TYR A 157 11.23 1.01 -13.69
N VAL A 158 11.06 -0.11 -13.01
CA VAL A 158 10.89 -0.20 -11.55
C VAL A 158 12.19 -0.74 -10.96
N SER A 159 12.89 0.11 -10.23
CA SER A 159 14.14 -0.25 -9.58
C SER A 159 13.89 -1.22 -8.41
N TYR A 160 14.91 -2.05 -8.09
CA TYR A 160 14.89 -2.83 -6.85
C TYR A 160 14.72 -1.97 -5.59
N GLU A 161 15.23 -0.74 -5.61
CA GLU A 161 15.10 0.24 -4.51
C GLU A 161 13.67 0.80 -4.37
N ASP A 162 12.87 0.75 -5.42
CA ASP A 162 11.43 1.07 -5.36
C ASP A 162 10.60 -0.10 -4.83
N ILE A 163 11.07 -1.33 -5.04
CA ILE A 163 10.43 -2.56 -4.55
C ILE A 163 10.72 -2.80 -3.07
N TYR A 164 11.93 -2.46 -2.62
CA TYR A 164 12.37 -2.58 -1.23
C TYR A 164 12.81 -1.23 -0.69
N THR A 165 12.00 -0.64 0.15
CA THR A 165 12.28 0.66 0.79
C THR A 165 12.82 0.45 2.19
N TYR A 166 13.62 1.40 2.68
CA TYR A 166 14.19 1.36 4.03
C TYR A 166 13.66 2.53 4.85
N GLU A 167 13.12 2.21 6.01
CA GLU A 167 12.59 3.19 6.95
C GLU A 167 13.42 3.16 8.23
N TYR A 168 13.75 4.35 8.76
CA TYR A 168 14.49 4.45 10.00
C TYR A 168 13.54 4.32 11.19
N GLY A 169 13.88 3.46 12.15
CA GLY A 169 13.11 3.32 13.38
C GLY A 169 13.22 4.56 14.27
N ASP A 170 12.27 4.71 15.19
CA ASP A 170 12.17 5.82 16.15
C ASP A 170 13.43 6.01 17.02
N ASP A 171 14.27 4.97 17.14
CA ASP A 171 15.53 5.01 17.88
C ASP A 171 16.70 5.62 17.09
N GLY A 172 16.48 5.95 15.80
CA GLY A 172 17.49 6.50 14.88
C GLY A 172 18.69 5.56 14.62
N ALA A 173 18.62 4.31 15.07
CA ALA A 173 19.68 3.31 14.96
C ALA A 173 19.23 2.02 14.27
N SER A 174 17.94 1.76 14.26
CA SER A 174 17.30 0.62 13.58
C SER A 174 16.78 1.06 12.22
N TYR A 175 16.83 0.19 11.21
CA TYR A 175 16.06 0.37 10.00
C TYR A 175 15.20 -0.85 9.74
N TYR A 176 14.00 -0.58 9.26
CA TYR A 176 13.07 -1.58 8.81
C TYR A 176 13.07 -1.60 7.30
N MET A 177 13.10 -2.79 6.73
CA MET A 177 12.92 -2.99 5.30
C MET A 177 11.44 -3.21 5.04
N ASN A 178 10.86 -2.39 4.19
CA ASN A 178 9.47 -2.50 3.75
C ASN A 178 9.43 -3.06 2.34
N PHE A 179 8.43 -3.88 2.04
CA PHE A 179 8.17 -4.42 0.72
C PHE A 179 7.07 -3.60 0.04
N ALA A 180 7.46 -2.76 -0.91
CA ALA A 180 6.61 -1.89 -1.72
C ALA A 180 6.30 -2.47 -3.11
N GLY A 181 6.59 -3.77 -3.34
CA GLY A 181 6.50 -4.38 -4.67
C GLY A 181 5.12 -4.31 -5.29
N GLU A 182 4.04 -4.41 -4.49
CA GLU A 182 2.68 -4.25 -4.98
C GLU A 182 2.43 -2.82 -5.45
N SER A 183 2.73 -1.84 -4.63
CA SER A 183 2.59 -0.42 -4.98
C SER A 183 3.38 -0.06 -6.23
N ALA A 184 4.66 -0.43 -6.26
CA ALA A 184 5.55 -0.12 -7.39
C ALA A 184 5.08 -0.77 -8.71
N LEU A 185 4.67 -2.05 -8.67
CA LEU A 185 4.21 -2.75 -9.87
C LEU A 185 2.85 -2.26 -10.35
N THR A 186 1.90 -2.01 -9.43
CA THR A 186 0.56 -1.52 -9.77
C THR A 186 0.64 -0.12 -10.36
N SER A 187 1.42 0.80 -9.76
CA SER A 187 1.67 2.13 -10.30
C SER A 187 2.35 2.07 -11.68
N ALA A 188 3.31 1.15 -11.88
CA ALA A 188 3.95 0.96 -13.17
C ALA A 188 2.98 0.46 -14.25
N ILE A 189 2.05 -0.46 -13.91
CA ILE A 189 1.01 -0.93 -14.82
C ILE A 189 0.05 0.23 -15.14
N ASP A 190 -0.42 0.97 -14.14
CA ASP A 190 -1.27 2.14 -14.32
C ASP A 190 -0.62 3.17 -15.27
N TYR A 191 0.67 3.48 -15.04
CA TYR A 191 1.44 4.38 -15.90
C TYR A 191 1.43 3.97 -17.38
N VAL A 192 1.65 2.69 -17.66
CA VAL A 192 1.80 2.25 -19.05
C VAL A 192 0.48 2.09 -19.79
N ILE A 193 -0.66 2.04 -19.08
CA ILE A 193 -1.98 1.93 -19.69
C ILE A 193 -2.68 3.27 -19.90
N ARG A 194 -2.27 4.34 -19.20
CA ARG A 194 -2.88 5.66 -19.33
C ARG A 194 -2.50 6.31 -20.66
N ASP A 195 -3.46 6.91 -21.34
CA ASP A 195 -3.22 7.69 -22.56
C ASP A 195 -2.50 9.01 -22.25
N THR A 196 -2.94 9.71 -21.19
CA THR A 196 -2.36 10.96 -20.67
C THR A 196 -2.11 10.86 -19.18
N LEU A 197 -1.11 11.54 -18.68
CA LEU A 197 -0.86 11.65 -17.23
C LEU A 197 -1.50 12.94 -16.71
N PRO A 198 -2.09 12.92 -15.51
CA PRO A 198 -2.57 14.13 -14.86
C PRO A 198 -1.43 15.14 -14.65
N LYS A 199 -1.71 16.42 -14.87
CA LYS A 199 -0.75 17.50 -14.70
C LYS A 199 -1.06 18.35 -13.48
N LEU A 200 -0.10 18.38 -12.56
CA LEU A 200 -0.11 19.27 -11.41
C LEU A 200 0.74 20.51 -11.72
N TYR A 201 0.11 21.65 -11.85
CA TYR A 201 0.80 22.92 -12.00
C TYR A 201 1.10 23.53 -10.63
N THR A 202 2.37 23.83 -10.35
CA THR A 202 2.80 24.52 -9.13
C THR A 202 2.91 26.02 -9.40
N LEU A 203 2.11 26.82 -8.68
CA LEU A 203 2.17 28.29 -8.81
C LEU A 203 3.52 28.82 -8.30
N THR A 204 4.08 29.78 -9.01
CA THR A 204 5.34 30.47 -8.67
C THR A 204 5.23 31.96 -8.91
N GLY A 205 5.91 32.75 -8.10
CA GLY A 205 5.96 34.20 -8.25
C GLY A 205 5.65 34.96 -6.96
N HIS A 206 5.12 34.32 -5.93
CA HIS A 206 4.71 34.93 -4.66
C HIS A 206 5.54 34.43 -3.47
N GLY A 207 6.71 33.82 -3.72
CA GLY A 207 7.58 33.26 -2.68
C GLY A 207 7.18 31.85 -2.24
N GLU A 208 6.45 31.13 -3.07
CA GLU A 208 6.00 29.76 -2.81
C GLU A 208 7.16 28.80 -2.52
N SER A 209 6.94 27.88 -1.63
CA SER A 209 7.88 26.82 -1.32
C SER A 209 7.81 25.70 -2.36
N ALA A 210 8.98 25.31 -2.89
CA ALA A 210 9.04 24.12 -3.74
C ALA A 210 8.83 22.85 -2.89
N LEU A 211 8.21 21.83 -3.51
CA LEU A 211 8.16 20.49 -2.92
C LEU A 211 9.58 19.96 -2.71
N SER A 212 9.83 19.27 -1.60
CA SER A 212 11.11 18.57 -1.40
C SER A 212 11.29 17.44 -2.43
N ALA A 213 12.52 17.00 -2.64
CA ALA A 213 12.81 15.93 -3.61
C ALA A 213 12.04 14.63 -3.29
N SER A 214 11.77 14.36 -2.00
CA SER A 214 10.99 13.17 -1.60
C SER A 214 9.52 13.30 -1.98
N PHE A 215 8.91 14.47 -1.78
CA PHE A 215 7.52 14.72 -2.19
C PHE A 215 7.38 14.81 -3.71
N GLN A 216 8.33 15.44 -4.44
CA GLN A 216 8.34 15.42 -5.90
C GLN A 216 8.38 13.96 -6.44
N SER A 217 9.32 13.17 -5.93
CA SER A 217 9.43 11.75 -6.33
C SER A 217 8.16 10.95 -5.99
N ALA A 218 7.48 11.29 -4.88
CA ALA A 218 6.23 10.62 -4.52
C ALA A 218 5.09 10.98 -5.50
N VAL A 219 5.00 12.24 -5.92
CA VAL A 219 4.05 12.70 -6.95
C VAL A 219 4.31 12.03 -8.30
N GLU A 220 5.57 12.00 -8.74
CA GLU A 220 5.97 11.31 -9.98
C GLU A 220 5.65 9.80 -9.95
N LYS A 221 5.81 9.15 -8.79
CA LYS A 221 5.44 7.74 -8.59
C LYS A 221 3.93 7.49 -8.61
N GLN A 222 3.11 8.52 -8.42
CA GLN A 222 1.66 8.48 -8.66
C GLN A 222 1.29 8.77 -10.12
N ASN A 223 2.27 8.75 -11.02
CA ASN A 223 2.09 8.98 -12.46
C ASN A 223 1.52 10.36 -12.80
N MET A 224 1.90 11.38 -12.05
CA MET A 224 1.53 12.78 -12.29
C MET A 224 2.72 13.55 -12.85
N GLU A 225 2.46 14.43 -13.80
CA GLU A 225 3.44 15.39 -14.32
C GLU A 225 3.41 16.66 -13.47
N LEU A 226 4.61 17.12 -13.04
CA LEU A 226 4.78 18.38 -12.31
C LEU A 226 5.28 19.45 -13.27
N GLU A 227 4.54 20.55 -13.38
CA GLU A 227 4.94 21.73 -14.17
C GLU A 227 4.87 23.01 -13.32
N GLU A 228 5.70 23.99 -13.63
CA GLU A 228 5.67 25.28 -12.97
C GLU A 228 4.80 26.27 -13.77
N LEU A 229 3.95 27.02 -13.06
CA LEU A 229 3.11 28.07 -13.63
C LEU A 229 3.41 29.40 -12.95
N SER A 230 3.61 30.45 -13.73
CA SER A 230 3.67 31.80 -13.20
C SER A 230 2.60 32.68 -13.86
N LEU A 231 1.56 32.99 -13.10
CA LEU A 231 0.48 33.88 -13.54
C LEU A 231 0.93 35.35 -13.64
N LEU A 232 2.15 35.70 -13.16
CA LEU A 232 2.80 36.98 -13.49
C LEU A 232 3.13 37.11 -14.98
N THR A 233 3.24 35.99 -15.70
CA THR A 233 3.60 35.94 -17.11
C THR A 233 2.55 35.27 -18.00
N ALA A 234 1.79 34.34 -17.45
CA ALA A 234 0.63 33.73 -18.09
C ALA A 234 -0.64 34.51 -17.73
N GLU A 235 -1.53 34.70 -18.67
CA GLU A 235 -2.79 35.43 -18.44
C GLU A 235 -3.86 34.51 -17.82
N GLU A 236 -3.75 33.16 -18.01
CA GLU A 236 -4.72 32.16 -17.63
C GLU A 236 -4.00 30.90 -17.12
N VAL A 237 -4.69 30.06 -16.35
CA VAL A 237 -4.25 28.70 -16.02
C VAL A 237 -4.36 27.84 -17.29
N PRO A 238 -3.35 27.01 -17.65
CA PRO A 238 -3.40 26.17 -18.83
C PRO A 238 -4.62 25.23 -18.85
N GLU A 239 -5.22 25.04 -20.03
CA GLU A 239 -6.40 24.15 -20.22
C GLU A 239 -6.08 22.67 -19.90
N ASP A 240 -4.81 22.28 -19.94
CA ASP A 240 -4.33 20.93 -19.60
C ASP A 240 -3.92 20.77 -18.14
N ALA A 241 -4.22 21.76 -17.28
CA ALA A 241 -4.01 21.67 -15.84
C ALA A 241 -5.15 20.84 -15.21
N ASP A 242 -4.83 19.65 -14.69
CA ASP A 242 -5.79 18.87 -13.92
C ASP A 242 -5.92 19.40 -12.50
N CYS A 243 -4.84 19.93 -11.92
CA CYS A 243 -4.87 20.57 -10.61
C CYS A 243 -3.81 21.68 -10.51
N LEU A 244 -4.14 22.74 -9.75
CA LEU A 244 -3.23 23.80 -9.36
C LEU A 244 -2.79 23.61 -7.91
N LEU A 245 -1.48 23.66 -7.64
CA LEU A 245 -0.89 23.67 -6.31
C LEU A 245 -0.33 25.05 -5.99
N ILE A 246 -0.79 25.63 -4.88
CA ILE A 246 -0.22 26.86 -4.30
C ILE A 246 0.38 26.49 -2.94
N CYS A 247 1.71 26.51 -2.82
CA CYS A 247 2.41 26.04 -1.65
C CYS A 247 3.09 27.16 -0.86
N GLY A 248 2.42 27.68 0.17
CA GLY A 248 2.98 28.64 1.11
C GLY A 248 3.39 29.98 0.48
N PRO A 249 2.49 30.68 -0.21
CA PRO A 249 2.80 31.97 -0.78
C PRO A 249 3.14 32.96 0.34
N GLU A 250 4.27 33.69 0.23
CA GLU A 250 4.70 34.72 1.18
C GLU A 250 4.03 36.06 0.90
N SER A 251 3.66 36.36 -0.37
CA SER A 251 2.92 37.54 -0.77
C SER A 251 1.55 37.24 -1.33
N ASP A 252 0.67 38.24 -1.37
CA ASP A 252 -0.69 38.07 -1.88
C ASP A 252 -0.73 37.95 -3.41
N LEU A 253 -1.74 37.30 -3.93
CA LEU A 253 -2.08 37.32 -5.35
C LEU A 253 -2.51 38.72 -5.81
N SER A 254 -2.27 39.06 -7.06
CA SER A 254 -2.92 40.23 -7.67
C SER A 254 -4.42 39.94 -7.91
N GLN A 255 -5.18 41.00 -8.19
CA GLN A 255 -6.59 40.84 -8.52
C GLN A 255 -6.79 40.02 -9.80
N GLU A 256 -5.92 40.22 -10.79
CA GLU A 256 -5.95 39.53 -12.07
C GLU A 256 -5.65 38.05 -11.92
N GLU A 257 -4.68 37.70 -11.08
CA GLU A 257 -4.34 36.28 -10.80
C GLU A 257 -5.46 35.55 -10.05
N LYS A 258 -6.07 36.23 -9.05
CA LYS A 258 -7.26 35.68 -8.37
C LYS A 258 -8.39 35.41 -9.35
N GLU A 259 -8.67 36.36 -10.29
CA GLU A 259 -9.71 36.18 -11.30
C GLU A 259 -9.39 35.05 -12.26
N ALA A 260 -8.13 34.85 -12.66
CA ALA A 260 -7.69 33.74 -13.50
C ALA A 260 -7.88 32.36 -12.80
N ILE A 261 -7.50 32.29 -11.51
CA ILE A 261 -7.72 31.06 -10.73
C ILE A 261 -9.21 30.78 -10.53
N LEU A 262 -10.02 31.80 -10.21
CA LEU A 262 -11.46 31.64 -10.10
C LEU A 262 -12.11 31.17 -11.41
N ALA A 263 -11.68 31.72 -12.55
CA ALA A 263 -12.17 31.28 -13.86
C ALA A 263 -11.85 29.81 -14.11
N TYR A 264 -10.61 29.38 -13.83
CA TYR A 264 -10.19 27.98 -13.95
C TYR A 264 -11.05 27.05 -13.05
N LEU A 265 -11.29 27.41 -11.79
CA LEU A 265 -12.12 26.63 -10.87
C LEU A 265 -13.60 26.59 -11.32
N GLN A 266 -14.13 27.69 -11.89
CA GLN A 266 -15.49 27.76 -12.43
C GLN A 266 -15.68 26.93 -13.73
N GLU A 267 -14.60 26.51 -14.37
CA GLU A 267 -14.59 25.60 -15.50
C GLU A 267 -14.37 24.13 -15.10
N GLY A 268 -14.31 23.85 -13.78
CA GLY A 268 -14.15 22.52 -13.23
C GLY A 268 -12.69 22.11 -12.96
N GLY A 269 -11.81 23.10 -12.88
CA GLY A 269 -10.44 22.91 -12.40
C GLY A 269 -10.39 22.68 -10.90
N ASP A 270 -9.26 22.20 -10.40
CA ASP A 270 -9.06 21.80 -9.01
C ASP A 270 -7.87 22.52 -8.36
N LEU A 271 -7.92 22.74 -7.04
CA LEU A 271 -6.91 23.50 -6.30
C LEU A 271 -6.49 22.82 -5.00
N ILE A 272 -5.19 22.72 -4.78
CA ILE A 272 -4.62 22.43 -3.46
C ILE A 272 -3.85 23.67 -2.99
N LEU A 273 -4.27 24.22 -1.86
CA LEU A 273 -3.65 25.36 -1.22
C LEU A 273 -3.03 24.96 0.12
N LEU A 274 -1.75 25.25 0.31
CA LEU A 274 -1.11 25.21 1.62
C LEU A 274 -0.74 26.63 2.03
N THR A 275 -1.05 27.01 3.27
CA THR A 275 -0.69 28.33 3.79
C THR A 275 -0.18 28.25 5.21
N ASP A 276 0.80 29.09 5.51
CA ASP A 276 1.25 29.32 6.89
C ASP A 276 0.57 30.56 7.48
N PRO A 277 0.51 30.68 8.82
CA PRO A 277 0.00 31.87 9.48
C PRO A 277 0.69 33.14 8.95
N ALA A 278 -0.10 34.13 8.52
CA ALA A 278 0.43 35.38 8.06
C ALA A 278 1.16 36.14 9.19
N GLN A 279 2.31 36.71 8.89
CA GLN A 279 2.96 37.65 9.80
C GLN A 279 2.28 39.02 9.73
N THR A 280 2.44 39.82 10.77
CA THR A 280 1.85 41.16 10.80
C THR A 280 2.38 42.01 9.64
N GLY A 281 1.48 42.48 8.78
CA GLY A 281 1.80 43.28 7.59
C GLY A 281 2.01 42.43 6.31
N GLU A 282 1.79 41.14 6.37
CA GLU A 282 1.87 40.19 5.25
C GLU A 282 0.51 39.51 5.01
N GLU A 283 -0.59 40.27 5.26
CA GLU A 283 -1.94 39.79 4.98
C GLU A 283 -2.14 39.51 3.48
N ARG A 284 -2.90 38.48 3.15
CA ARG A 284 -3.17 38.02 1.78
C ARG A 284 -4.66 38.12 1.43
N PRO A 285 -5.22 39.33 1.32
CA PRO A 285 -6.65 39.52 1.16
C PRO A 285 -7.24 38.90 -0.11
N ASN A 286 -6.52 38.92 -1.26
CA ASN A 286 -7.02 38.29 -2.49
C ASN A 286 -7.09 36.75 -2.36
N LEU A 287 -6.09 36.17 -1.71
CA LEU A 287 -6.07 34.74 -1.42
C LEU A 287 -7.20 34.35 -0.44
N GLU A 288 -7.41 35.15 0.62
CA GLU A 288 -8.51 34.96 1.56
C GLU A 288 -9.89 35.12 0.89
N GLU A 289 -10.07 36.09 0.01
CA GLU A 289 -11.28 36.27 -0.78
C GLU A 289 -11.52 35.06 -1.72
N LEU A 290 -10.47 34.54 -2.35
CA LEU A 290 -10.55 33.33 -3.17
C LEU A 290 -11.10 32.14 -2.35
N MET A 291 -10.54 31.92 -1.16
CA MET A 291 -10.97 30.80 -0.31
C MET A 291 -12.35 31.03 0.32
N ALA A 292 -12.73 32.28 0.55
CA ALA A 292 -14.06 32.61 1.03
C ALA A 292 -15.18 32.27 0.02
N GLU A 293 -14.90 32.33 -1.30
CA GLU A 293 -15.82 31.85 -2.32
C GLU A 293 -16.12 30.34 -2.17
N TYR A 294 -15.19 29.58 -1.59
CA TYR A 294 -15.31 28.14 -1.31
C TYR A 294 -15.71 27.85 0.16
N GLY A 295 -16.24 28.86 0.87
CA GLY A 295 -16.78 28.72 2.23
C GLY A 295 -15.71 28.47 3.30
N MET A 296 -14.46 28.86 3.05
CA MET A 296 -13.33 28.69 3.97
C MET A 296 -12.68 30.04 4.27
N SER A 297 -12.26 30.24 5.52
CA SER A 297 -11.51 31.42 5.93
C SER A 297 -10.51 31.08 7.02
N SER A 298 -9.44 31.86 7.16
CA SER A 298 -8.43 31.65 8.19
C SER A 298 -8.80 32.32 9.52
N ALA A 299 -8.38 31.73 10.64
CA ALA A 299 -8.31 32.39 11.93
C ALA A 299 -6.98 33.13 12.06
N GLN A 300 -6.97 34.30 12.70
CA GLN A 300 -5.74 35.02 12.93
C GLN A 300 -4.87 34.34 13.98
N GLY A 301 -3.56 34.28 13.72
CA GLY A 301 -2.57 33.78 14.67
C GLY A 301 -2.14 32.34 14.41
N VAL A 302 -1.50 31.71 15.40
CA VAL A 302 -0.98 30.35 15.36
C VAL A 302 -1.79 29.50 16.33
N VAL A 303 -2.22 28.32 15.87
CA VAL A 303 -2.94 27.35 16.71
C VAL A 303 -2.02 26.76 17.76
N VAL A 304 -2.49 26.77 18.99
CA VAL A 304 -1.89 26.13 20.15
C VAL A 304 -2.88 25.12 20.71
N GLU A 305 -2.43 23.88 20.85
CA GLU A 305 -3.24 22.79 21.36
C GLU A 305 -3.25 22.77 22.89
N GLY A 306 -4.45 22.68 23.47
CA GLY A 306 -4.61 22.60 24.92
C GLY A 306 -4.58 21.18 25.46
N ASP A 307 -5.04 20.21 24.67
CA ASP A 307 -5.04 18.79 25.05
C ASP A 307 -3.69 18.12 24.75
N THR A 308 -3.08 17.55 25.78
CA THR A 308 -1.77 16.88 25.71
C THR A 308 -1.75 15.63 24.83
N SER A 309 -2.89 15.07 24.48
CA SER A 309 -3.01 13.92 23.57
C SER A 309 -3.00 14.33 22.08
N HIS A 310 -3.13 15.62 21.80
CA HIS A 310 -3.23 16.18 20.46
C HIS A 310 -2.00 17.00 20.04
N TYR A 311 -0.89 16.84 20.75
CA TYR A 311 0.39 17.41 20.29
C TYR A 311 1.58 16.51 20.59
N ALA A 312 2.63 16.66 19.79
CA ALA A 312 3.85 15.88 19.85
C ALA A 312 5.05 16.70 20.40
N LEU A 313 6.19 16.05 20.57
CA LEU A 313 7.49 16.65 20.88
C LEU A 313 7.50 17.52 22.15
N GLY A 314 6.49 17.39 23.01
CA GLY A 314 6.35 18.15 24.24
C GLY A 314 6.08 19.65 24.02
N SER A 315 5.61 20.05 22.84
CA SER A 315 5.30 21.43 22.49
C SER A 315 3.94 21.54 21.82
N PRO A 316 3.02 22.37 22.34
CA PRO A 316 1.63 22.41 21.88
C PRO A 316 1.40 23.06 20.52
N VAL A 317 2.46 23.43 19.81
CA VAL A 317 2.42 23.89 18.42
C VAL A 317 2.81 22.81 17.40
N TYR A 318 3.16 21.60 17.86
CA TYR A 318 3.35 20.42 17.04
C TYR A 318 2.07 19.56 17.11
N LEU A 319 1.15 19.86 16.25
CA LEU A 319 -0.23 19.37 16.32
C LEU A 319 -0.35 17.95 15.79
N LEU A 320 -1.13 17.13 16.51
CA LEU A 320 -1.60 15.81 16.10
C LEU A 320 -3.13 15.89 15.94
N PRO A 321 -3.64 16.34 14.78
CA PRO A 321 -5.04 16.55 14.57
C PRO A 321 -5.86 15.26 14.59
N ASN A 322 -7.16 15.37 14.87
CA ASN A 322 -8.11 14.33 14.56
C ASN A 322 -8.27 14.23 13.03
N LEU A 323 -8.37 13.01 12.53
CA LEU A 323 -8.75 12.75 11.15
C LEU A 323 -10.27 12.68 11.09
N GLU A 324 -10.91 13.54 10.31
CA GLU A 324 -12.35 13.53 10.08
C GLU A 324 -12.72 12.54 8.98
N SER A 325 -13.96 12.05 8.95
CA SER A 325 -14.38 11.03 7.97
C SER A 325 -14.54 11.65 6.58
N HIS A 326 -13.61 11.31 5.69
CA HIS A 326 -13.59 11.72 4.28
C HIS A 326 -12.85 10.66 3.45
N THR A 327 -13.06 10.58 2.15
CA THR A 327 -12.30 9.66 1.26
C THR A 327 -10.80 9.88 1.34
N ILE A 328 -10.35 11.13 1.45
CA ILE A 328 -8.93 11.50 1.64
C ILE A 328 -8.33 10.91 2.92
N THR A 329 -9.08 10.90 4.01
CA THR A 329 -8.58 10.55 5.36
C THR A 329 -8.85 9.10 5.74
N SER A 330 -9.82 8.45 5.10
CA SER A 330 -10.25 7.08 5.45
C SER A 330 -9.10 6.06 5.44
N PRO A 331 -8.18 6.04 4.44
CA PRO A 331 -7.06 5.10 4.45
C PRO A 331 -6.14 5.26 5.67
N LEU A 332 -5.91 6.51 6.09
CA LEU A 332 -5.08 6.83 7.25
C LEU A 332 -5.78 6.47 8.56
N GLN A 333 -7.10 6.67 8.65
CA GLN A 333 -7.89 6.27 9.81
C GLN A 333 -7.89 4.74 9.98
N GLU A 334 -8.10 4.00 8.90
CA GLU A 334 -8.09 2.53 8.92
C GLU A 334 -6.72 1.97 9.29
N GLY A 335 -5.63 2.62 8.83
CA GLY A 335 -4.27 2.29 9.19
C GLY A 335 -3.85 2.71 10.61
N GLY A 336 -4.64 3.57 11.27
CA GLY A 336 -4.32 4.10 12.60
C GLY A 336 -3.14 5.08 12.60
N TYR A 337 -2.91 5.76 11.48
CA TYR A 337 -1.83 6.73 11.31
C TYR A 337 -2.15 8.08 11.94
N TYR A 338 -1.10 8.83 12.26
CA TYR A 338 -1.18 10.20 12.76
C TYR A 338 -0.60 11.17 11.75
N ILE A 339 -1.18 12.37 11.66
CA ILE A 339 -0.63 13.51 10.93
C ILE A 339 0.10 14.41 11.90
N LEU A 340 1.25 14.95 11.53
CA LEU A 340 2.01 15.93 12.30
C LEU A 340 2.13 17.23 11.54
N MET A 341 1.56 18.30 12.10
CA MET A 341 1.66 19.66 11.57
C MET A 341 2.25 20.58 12.63
N ALA A 342 3.09 21.51 12.21
CA ALA A 342 3.69 22.48 13.13
C ALA A 342 3.28 23.90 12.75
N LEU A 343 3.08 24.75 13.77
CA LEU A 343 2.84 26.19 13.59
C LEU A 343 1.69 26.49 12.60
N ALA A 344 0.62 25.70 12.62
CA ALA A 344 -0.51 25.87 11.71
C ALA A 344 -1.40 27.06 12.08
N GLN A 345 -2.09 27.62 11.10
CA GLN A 345 -3.23 28.50 11.34
C GLN A 345 -4.52 27.70 11.52
N GLY A 346 -5.53 28.29 12.12
CA GLY A 346 -6.87 27.67 12.19
C GLY A 346 -7.68 28.01 10.94
N LEU A 347 -8.47 27.06 10.44
CA LEU A 347 -9.46 27.33 9.39
C LEU A 347 -10.87 27.31 10.01
N LYS A 348 -11.71 28.18 9.48
CA LYS A 348 -13.14 28.31 9.79
C LYS A 348 -13.93 27.96 8.55
N LEU A 349 -14.89 27.08 8.71
CA LEU A 349 -15.74 26.60 7.62
C LEU A 349 -17.12 27.23 7.73
N GLU A 350 -17.69 27.60 6.61
CA GLU A 350 -19.06 28.14 6.55
C GLU A 350 -20.06 27.02 6.86
N GLU A 351 -20.91 27.24 7.87
CA GLU A 351 -21.88 26.24 8.31
C GLU A 351 -23.02 26.02 7.27
N PHE A 352 -23.32 27.05 6.49
CA PHE A 352 -24.38 27.02 5.46
C PHE A 352 -23.85 27.59 4.14
N PRO A 353 -23.03 26.86 3.39
CA PRO A 353 -22.48 27.32 2.12
C PRO A 353 -23.59 27.50 1.07
N ARG A 354 -23.26 28.22 0.00
CA ARG A 354 -24.19 28.43 -1.13
C ARG A 354 -24.61 27.11 -1.79
N GLU A 355 -25.75 27.13 -2.50
CA GLU A 355 -26.26 25.96 -3.23
C GLU A 355 -25.21 25.46 -4.23
N GLY A 356 -24.95 24.15 -4.26
CA GLY A 356 -23.94 23.50 -5.08
C GLY A 356 -22.56 23.41 -4.43
N LEU A 357 -22.31 24.10 -3.32
CA LEU A 357 -21.04 24.03 -2.58
C LEU A 357 -21.19 23.18 -1.33
N SER A 358 -20.27 22.26 -1.14
CA SER A 358 -20.13 21.43 0.06
C SER A 358 -18.75 21.63 0.66
N VAL A 359 -18.64 21.87 1.95
CA VAL A 359 -17.38 22.07 2.65
C VAL A 359 -17.30 21.11 3.84
N SER A 360 -16.19 20.39 3.98
CA SER A 360 -15.97 19.44 5.07
C SER A 360 -14.58 19.55 5.65
N PRO A 361 -14.41 19.44 6.98
CA PRO A 361 -13.09 19.35 7.59
C PRO A 361 -12.45 18.01 7.27
N LEU A 362 -11.14 18.01 7.07
CA LEU A 362 -10.29 16.80 6.92
C LEU A 362 -9.51 16.53 8.20
N LEU A 363 -8.91 17.57 8.76
CA LEU A 363 -8.10 17.54 9.96
C LEU A 363 -8.66 18.58 10.94
N THR A 364 -8.83 18.23 12.22
CA THR A 364 -9.36 19.14 13.25
C THR A 364 -8.53 19.11 14.52
N THR A 365 -8.52 20.23 15.25
CA THR A 365 -7.96 20.30 16.60
C THR A 365 -8.91 19.72 17.64
N SER A 366 -8.47 19.63 18.89
CA SER A 366 -9.35 19.39 20.02
C SER A 366 -10.20 20.64 20.35
N ASP A 367 -11.23 20.46 21.18
CA ASP A 367 -12.05 21.57 21.73
C ASP A 367 -11.24 22.50 22.67
N GLU A 368 -10.09 22.06 23.16
CA GLU A 368 -9.22 22.83 24.07
C GLU A 368 -8.22 23.72 23.33
N ALA A 369 -8.14 23.61 21.99
CA ALA A 369 -7.27 24.42 21.16
C ALA A 369 -7.70 25.89 21.11
N TYR A 370 -6.75 26.78 20.82
CA TYR A 370 -6.99 28.20 20.60
C TYR A 370 -5.96 28.78 19.62
N SER A 371 -6.36 29.81 18.90
CA SER A 371 -5.47 30.54 18.00
C SER A 371 -4.82 31.71 18.74
N LYS A 372 -3.51 31.70 18.82
CA LYS A 372 -2.68 32.68 19.51
C LYS A 372 -2.45 33.89 18.61
N LEU A 373 -3.09 35.04 18.92
CA LEU A 373 -2.97 36.26 18.10
C LEU A 373 -1.55 36.77 17.96
N ALA A 374 -0.69 36.53 18.97
CA ALA A 374 0.71 36.93 18.90
C ALA A 374 1.49 36.20 17.79
N GLY A 375 0.90 35.13 17.21
CA GLY A 375 1.51 34.39 16.11
C GLY A 375 2.89 33.88 16.43
N TYR A 376 3.83 34.04 15.51
CA TYR A 376 5.23 33.64 15.72
C TYR A 376 5.96 34.43 16.82
N GLY A 377 5.41 35.59 17.24
CA GLY A 377 5.93 36.42 18.33
C GLY A 377 5.47 36.00 19.72
N MET A 378 4.77 34.84 19.85
CA MET A 378 4.29 34.38 21.16
C MET A 378 5.41 34.11 22.15
N GLU A 379 5.30 34.67 23.37
CA GLU A 379 6.24 34.43 24.46
C GLU A 379 5.79 33.31 25.40
N THR A 380 4.52 32.92 25.34
CA THR A 380 3.90 31.89 26.17
C THR A 380 2.86 31.12 25.36
N TYR A 381 2.71 29.84 25.68
CA TYR A 381 1.63 28.99 25.16
C TYR A 381 0.33 29.10 25.96
N GLN A 382 0.28 29.89 27.02
CA GLN A 382 -0.97 30.06 27.76
C GLN A 382 -1.95 30.96 26.98
N LYS A 383 -3.25 30.62 27.03
CA LYS A 383 -4.31 31.41 26.40
C LYS A 383 -4.37 32.80 27.05
N GLU A 384 -4.37 33.83 26.25
CA GLU A 384 -4.43 35.24 26.64
C GLU A 384 -5.74 35.88 26.16
N GLU A 385 -5.98 37.11 26.65
CA GLU A 385 -7.14 37.88 26.22
C GLU A 385 -7.03 38.26 24.73
N GLY A 386 -8.05 37.89 23.95
CA GLY A 386 -8.11 38.08 22.52
C GLY A 386 -7.79 36.82 21.71
N ASP A 387 -7.19 35.82 22.32
CA ASP A 387 -6.97 34.54 21.64
C ASP A 387 -8.29 33.83 21.35
N GLU A 388 -8.50 33.43 20.12
CA GLU A 388 -9.73 32.79 19.65
C GLU A 388 -9.78 31.33 20.10
N ALA A 389 -10.95 30.88 20.62
CA ALA A 389 -11.13 29.48 21.01
C ALA A 389 -11.47 28.62 19.79
N GLY A 390 -10.92 27.38 19.77
CA GLY A 390 -11.27 26.33 18.82
C GLY A 390 -12.61 25.63 19.14
N PRO A 391 -12.91 24.50 18.52
CA PRO A 391 -11.99 23.79 17.60
C PRO A 391 -11.81 24.49 16.26
N PHE A 392 -10.70 24.20 15.57
CA PHE A 392 -10.39 24.68 14.23
C PHE A 392 -10.22 23.50 13.28
N ALA A 393 -10.55 23.66 12.01
CA ALA A 393 -10.02 22.81 10.99
C ALA A 393 -8.54 23.19 10.73
N LEU A 394 -7.69 22.21 10.45
CA LEU A 394 -6.30 22.36 10.03
C LEU A 394 -6.10 21.95 8.58
N ALA A 395 -7.06 21.23 8.03
CA ALA A 395 -7.24 21.00 6.61
C ALA A 395 -8.73 20.81 6.33
N ALA A 396 -9.18 21.29 5.18
CA ALA A 396 -10.57 21.21 4.74
C ALA A 396 -10.64 20.96 3.24
N ALA A 397 -11.72 20.32 2.80
CA ALA A 397 -12.06 20.07 1.40
C ALA A 397 -13.39 20.74 1.06
N ALA A 398 -13.45 21.38 -0.10
CA ALA A 398 -14.67 21.90 -0.68
C ALA A 398 -14.91 21.24 -2.04
N THR A 399 -16.18 20.90 -2.32
CA THR A 399 -16.63 20.44 -3.65
C THR A 399 -17.70 21.39 -4.13
N GLU A 400 -17.53 21.95 -5.31
CA GLU A 400 -18.55 22.74 -5.98
C GLU A 400 -19.06 21.97 -7.19
N THR A 401 -20.38 21.71 -7.21
CA THR A 401 -21.06 21.13 -8.40
C THR A 401 -21.52 22.28 -9.30
N LEU A 402 -20.93 22.39 -10.49
CA LEU A 402 -21.22 23.42 -11.47
C LEU A 402 -22.55 23.18 -12.18
N ALA A 403 -23.03 24.16 -12.92
CA ALA A 403 -24.35 24.14 -13.56
C ALA A 403 -24.49 23.02 -14.64
N ASP A 404 -23.41 22.59 -15.22
CA ASP A 404 -23.36 21.49 -16.20
C ASP A 404 -23.18 20.09 -15.57
N GLY A 405 -23.00 20.03 -14.24
CA GLY A 405 -22.80 18.81 -13.48
C GLY A 405 -21.32 18.45 -13.30
N THR A 406 -20.39 19.26 -13.80
CA THR A 406 -18.95 19.10 -13.50
C THR A 406 -18.68 19.49 -12.05
N GLU A 407 -17.71 18.85 -11.41
CA GLU A 407 -17.28 19.18 -10.06
C GLU A 407 -15.92 19.86 -10.08
N SER A 408 -15.73 20.84 -9.19
CA SER A 408 -14.46 21.47 -8.87
C SER A 408 -14.14 21.19 -7.42
N HIS A 409 -12.90 20.79 -7.15
CA HIS A 409 -12.44 20.42 -5.82
C HIS A 409 -11.37 21.39 -5.32
N VAL A 410 -11.52 21.83 -4.08
CA VAL A 410 -10.57 22.72 -3.43
C VAL A 410 -10.17 22.13 -2.08
N VAL A 411 -8.86 21.93 -1.88
CA VAL A 411 -8.31 21.50 -0.59
C VAL A 411 -7.47 22.65 -0.02
N TRP A 412 -7.74 23.02 1.24
CA TRP A 412 -6.91 23.97 1.96
C TRP A 412 -6.26 23.31 3.18
N ILE A 413 -4.93 23.34 3.23
CA ILE A 413 -4.10 22.81 4.32
C ILE A 413 -3.44 24.00 5.03
N ALA A 414 -3.60 24.08 6.33
CA ALA A 414 -3.28 25.25 7.13
C ALA A 414 -1.82 25.33 7.62
N SER A 415 -0.92 24.54 7.05
CA SER A 415 0.53 24.66 7.27
C SER A 415 1.33 23.94 6.19
N THR A 416 2.36 24.60 5.67
CA THR A 416 3.35 23.99 4.76
C THR A 416 4.24 22.96 5.46
N SER A 417 4.28 22.98 6.80
CA SER A 417 5.04 22.02 7.59
C SER A 417 4.60 20.56 7.38
N LEU A 418 3.38 20.33 6.85
CA LEU A 418 2.92 19.02 6.40
C LEU A 418 3.91 18.39 5.42
N LEU A 419 4.51 19.17 4.53
CA LEU A 419 5.45 18.74 3.49
C LEU A 419 6.92 18.67 3.99
N ASN A 420 7.13 18.74 5.30
CA ASN A 420 8.46 18.65 5.88
C ASN A 420 8.90 17.19 6.02
N ASP A 421 10.02 16.82 5.39
CA ASP A 421 10.55 15.46 5.40
C ASP A 421 10.82 14.90 6.80
N GLN A 422 11.26 15.74 7.76
CA GLN A 422 11.54 15.30 9.13
C GLN A 422 10.23 14.97 9.87
N TYR A 423 9.17 15.78 9.68
CA TYR A 423 7.87 15.49 10.30
C TYR A 423 7.21 14.29 9.65
N ASN A 424 7.34 14.15 8.33
CA ASN A 424 6.87 12.98 7.61
C ASN A 424 7.49 11.68 8.14
N GLN A 425 8.82 11.68 8.39
CA GLN A 425 9.51 10.54 8.98
C GLN A 425 9.01 10.19 10.39
N GLN A 426 8.65 11.20 11.21
CA GLN A 426 8.16 10.97 12.58
C GLN A 426 6.79 10.31 12.62
N VAL A 427 6.01 10.43 11.57
CA VAL A 427 4.68 9.82 11.44
C VAL A 427 4.67 8.71 10.38
N SER A 428 5.83 8.10 10.12
CA SER A 428 5.99 6.93 9.25
C SER A 428 5.43 7.14 7.83
N GLY A 429 5.61 8.34 7.27
CA GLY A 429 5.18 8.65 5.91
C GLY A 429 3.75 9.20 5.80
N ALA A 430 2.98 9.21 6.88
CA ALA A 430 1.55 9.54 6.82
C ALA A 430 1.23 10.97 6.34
N ASN A 431 2.13 11.94 6.56
CA ASN A 431 1.97 13.29 6.00
C ASN A 431 2.01 13.28 4.47
N GLN A 432 2.94 12.50 3.90
CA GLN A 432 3.05 12.32 2.46
C GLN A 432 1.84 11.60 1.89
N ASP A 433 1.39 10.54 2.57
CA ASP A 433 0.20 9.81 2.17
C ASP A 433 -1.05 10.70 2.18
N PHE A 434 -1.21 11.55 3.20
CA PHE A 434 -2.30 12.52 3.25
C PHE A 434 -2.25 13.50 2.07
N PHE A 435 -1.08 14.03 1.75
CA PHE A 435 -0.89 14.93 0.61
C PHE A 435 -1.20 14.24 -0.72
N LEU A 436 -0.71 13.01 -0.92
CA LEU A 436 -1.00 12.21 -2.12
C LEU A 436 -2.49 11.85 -2.22
N ASN A 437 -3.16 11.56 -1.10
CA ASN A 437 -4.61 11.34 -1.09
C ASN A 437 -5.39 12.63 -1.46
N CYS A 438 -4.92 13.81 -1.02
CA CYS A 438 -5.50 15.08 -1.46
C CYS A 438 -5.36 15.24 -2.98
N MET A 439 -4.16 14.96 -3.52
CA MET A 439 -3.89 15.03 -4.96
C MET A 439 -4.73 14.04 -5.76
N GLY A 440 -4.82 12.79 -5.31
CA GLY A 440 -5.67 11.78 -5.95
C GLY A 440 -7.14 12.21 -6.00
N TRP A 441 -7.63 12.82 -4.92
CA TRP A 441 -9.00 13.30 -4.87
C TRP A 441 -9.27 14.55 -5.73
N THR A 442 -8.28 15.43 -5.91
CA THR A 442 -8.41 16.63 -6.73
C THR A 442 -8.03 16.40 -8.19
N CYS A 443 -6.87 15.80 -8.48
CA CYS A 443 -6.34 15.67 -9.84
C CYS A 443 -6.90 14.48 -10.61
N GLU A 444 -7.34 13.45 -9.91
CA GLU A 444 -7.90 12.24 -10.51
C GLU A 444 -9.38 12.15 -10.22
N LYS A 445 -10.20 12.37 -11.23
CA LYS A 445 -11.67 12.19 -11.17
C LYS A 445 -12.08 10.71 -11.08
N GLU A 446 -11.10 9.79 -11.17
CA GLU A 446 -11.23 8.36 -10.92
C GLU A 446 -10.31 8.01 -9.73
N GLU A 447 -10.72 7.09 -8.86
CA GLU A 447 -10.03 6.73 -7.62
C GLU A 447 -8.53 6.42 -7.86
N GLY A 448 -7.65 7.29 -7.37
CA GLY A 448 -6.19 7.13 -7.45
C GLY A 448 -5.73 5.88 -6.70
N ILE A 449 -4.69 5.21 -7.22
CA ILE A 449 -4.17 3.97 -6.65
C ILE A 449 -3.15 4.30 -5.56
N SER A 450 -3.60 4.41 -4.30
CA SER A 450 -2.71 4.56 -3.15
C SER A 450 -2.53 3.24 -2.41
N ILE A 451 -1.41 2.57 -2.64
CA ILE A 451 -1.07 1.29 -2.00
C ILE A 451 0.10 1.48 -1.05
N HIS A 452 -0.11 1.25 0.24
CA HIS A 452 0.95 1.36 1.25
C HIS A 452 1.96 0.22 1.16
N ALA A 453 3.25 0.54 1.34
CA ALA A 453 4.31 -0.44 1.49
C ALA A 453 4.07 -1.31 2.74
N LYS A 454 4.28 -2.63 2.60
CA LYS A 454 4.06 -3.59 3.69
C LYS A 454 5.35 -3.82 4.46
N THR A 455 5.32 -3.56 5.78
CA THR A 455 6.50 -3.72 6.65
C THR A 455 6.90 -5.19 6.77
N MET A 456 8.15 -5.50 6.47
CA MET A 456 8.73 -6.85 6.59
C MET A 456 9.18 -7.15 8.03
N THR A 457 8.37 -6.84 9.03
CA THR A 457 8.68 -7.21 10.41
C THR A 457 8.43 -8.70 10.60
N THR A 458 9.42 -9.43 11.14
CA THR A 458 9.21 -10.78 11.65
C THR A 458 8.43 -10.68 12.95
N GLU A 459 7.12 -10.59 12.88
CA GLU A 459 6.29 -10.84 14.05
C GLU A 459 6.43 -12.31 14.41
N TYR A 460 7.11 -12.57 15.51
CA TYR A 460 7.11 -13.90 16.10
C TYR A 460 5.70 -14.21 16.58
N LEU A 461 5.14 -15.32 16.12
CA LEU A 461 3.84 -15.82 16.58
C LEU A 461 3.94 -16.05 18.10
N THR A 462 3.59 -15.05 18.88
CA THR A 462 3.58 -15.14 20.35
C THR A 462 2.33 -15.92 20.77
N MET A 463 2.48 -17.24 20.80
CA MET A 463 1.43 -18.07 21.38
C MET A 463 1.51 -18.00 22.91
N SER A 464 0.37 -17.79 23.56
CA SER A 464 0.30 -17.92 25.01
C SER A 464 0.73 -19.32 25.44
N ALA A 465 1.41 -19.45 26.57
CA ALA A 465 1.89 -20.76 27.07
C ALA A 465 0.74 -21.77 27.20
N SER A 466 -0.50 -21.32 27.47
CA SER A 466 -1.70 -22.14 27.53
C SER A 466 -2.09 -22.71 26.15
N THR A 467 -2.05 -21.89 25.09
CA THR A 467 -2.36 -22.32 23.73
C THR A 467 -1.31 -23.28 23.18
N ALA A 468 -0.02 -22.98 23.43
CA ALA A 468 1.09 -23.87 23.06
C ALA A 468 0.98 -25.24 23.74
N SER A 469 0.65 -25.27 25.05
CA SER A 469 0.44 -26.49 25.81
C SER A 469 -0.74 -27.31 25.29
N LEU A 470 -1.84 -26.65 24.91
CA LEU A 470 -3.04 -27.29 24.39
C LEU A 470 -2.79 -27.90 23.00
N LEU A 471 -2.09 -27.20 22.11
CA LEU A 471 -1.69 -27.72 20.79
C LEU A 471 -0.71 -28.87 20.92
N THR A 472 0.25 -28.78 21.83
CA THR A 472 1.19 -29.87 22.12
C THR A 472 0.45 -31.10 22.63
N LEU A 473 -0.49 -30.95 23.56
CA LEU A 473 -1.33 -32.06 24.05
C LEU A 473 -2.13 -32.72 22.92
N LEU A 474 -2.71 -31.90 22.04
CA LEU A 474 -3.52 -32.39 20.91
C LEU A 474 -2.68 -33.18 19.91
N VAL A 475 -1.51 -32.68 19.53
CA VAL A 475 -0.65 -33.31 18.52
C VAL A 475 0.10 -34.51 19.09
N VAL A 476 0.65 -34.40 20.31
CA VAL A 476 1.52 -35.44 20.89
C VAL A 476 0.74 -36.54 21.63
N ALA A 477 -0.42 -36.21 22.19
CA ALA A 477 -1.20 -37.19 22.98
C ALA A 477 -2.51 -37.58 22.31
N VAL A 478 -3.36 -36.64 21.91
CA VAL A 478 -4.73 -36.96 21.44
C VAL A 478 -4.72 -37.62 20.06
N LEU A 479 -3.96 -37.13 19.10
CA LEU A 479 -3.85 -37.70 17.75
C LEU A 479 -3.26 -39.12 17.78
N PRO A 480 -2.10 -39.41 18.43
CA PRO A 480 -1.58 -40.79 18.52
C PRO A 480 -2.50 -41.73 19.28
N ALA A 481 -3.13 -41.28 20.38
CA ALA A 481 -4.09 -42.08 21.11
C ALA A 481 -5.32 -42.45 20.26
N GLY A 482 -5.81 -41.52 19.45
CA GLY A 482 -6.87 -41.75 18.46
C GLY A 482 -6.49 -42.83 17.45
N TYR A 483 -5.30 -42.76 16.87
CA TYR A 483 -4.78 -43.77 15.95
C TYR A 483 -4.63 -45.14 16.61
N LEU A 484 -4.11 -45.19 17.86
CA LEU A 484 -4.00 -46.45 18.63
C LEU A 484 -5.38 -47.05 18.94
N ALA A 485 -6.34 -46.25 19.36
CA ALA A 485 -7.70 -46.69 19.63
C ALA A 485 -8.38 -47.22 18.36
N PHE A 486 -8.20 -46.56 17.24
CA PHE A 486 -8.71 -47.00 15.93
C PHE A 486 -8.06 -48.31 15.48
N GLY A 487 -6.75 -48.42 15.62
CA GLY A 487 -5.99 -49.63 15.32
C GLY A 487 -6.43 -50.80 16.21
N LEU A 488 -6.59 -50.58 17.52
CA LEU A 488 -7.06 -51.57 18.48
C LEU A 488 -8.49 -52.05 18.16
N ARG A 489 -9.38 -51.13 17.79
CA ARG A 489 -10.75 -51.45 17.35
C ARG A 489 -10.76 -52.37 16.11
N ILE A 490 -9.91 -52.06 15.12
CA ILE A 490 -9.79 -52.90 13.92
C ILE A 490 -9.22 -54.27 14.29
N TRP A 491 -8.20 -54.34 15.16
CA TRP A 491 -7.61 -55.58 15.60
C TRP A 491 -8.61 -56.50 16.36
N ILE A 492 -9.38 -55.92 17.31
CA ILE A 492 -10.43 -56.65 18.05
C ILE A 492 -11.51 -57.15 17.10
N ARG A 493 -11.92 -56.35 16.12
CA ARG A 493 -12.94 -56.75 15.13
C ARG A 493 -12.47 -57.90 14.23
N ARG A 494 -11.17 -57.91 13.86
CA ARG A 494 -10.56 -59.01 13.10
C ARG A 494 -10.37 -60.28 13.92
N LYS A 495 -10.17 -60.19 15.24
CA LYS A 495 -10.01 -61.34 16.13
C LYS A 495 -11.34 -62.01 16.45
N ARG A 496 -12.47 -61.33 16.27
CA ARG A 496 -13.83 -61.84 16.49
C ARG A 496 -14.49 -62.48 15.24
N GLN A 497 -13.85 -62.31 14.09
CA GLN A 497 -14.15 -63.02 12.84
C GLN A 497 -13.22 -64.26 12.64
#